data_f0fe84661d22f5cab253f5ee06eb4762
#
_entry.id   f0fe84661d22f5cab253f5ee06eb4762
#
_cell.length_a   1.000
_cell.length_b   1.000
_cell.length_c   1.000
_cell.angle_alpha   90.00
_cell.angle_beta   90.00
_cell.angle_gamma   90.00
#
_symmetry.space_group_name_H-M   'P 1'
#
loop_
_entity.id
_entity.type
_entity.pdbx_description
1 polymer ?
#
loop_
_entity_poly.entity_id
_entity_poly.type
_entity_poly.pdbx_seq_one_letter_code
_entity_poly.pdbx_strand_id
1 'polypeptide(L)'
;MPTVTALAPARGGRIAVHADGKPLCVLSADAVARASLAVGATLTSAQIAALHRQAALEGALDAARRLLAVRPRSEAEIRQRLLARRMPADAVSGAIAHLKQRGLLDDAAFARWWRESREASRPQSGRQTERELRRKGVGSETASNAVADWDDAEAAYAAARKRAKALAGLARETYRRRLFAHLLRRGFSRGVALA
;
A
#
# COMPACT_ATOMS: atom_id res chain seq x y z
N MET A 1 24.52 -30.73 -13.62
CA MET A 1 24.08 -29.93 -12.44
C MET A 1 24.98 -28.70 -12.38
N PRO A 2 24.40 -27.49 -12.34
CA PRO A 2 25.20 -26.27 -12.24
C PRO A 2 25.97 -26.21 -10.93
N THR A 3 27.18 -25.64 -10.98
CA THR A 3 28.07 -25.51 -9.80
C THR A 3 28.15 -24.04 -9.40
N VAL A 4 28.04 -23.72 -8.11
CA VAL A 4 28.23 -22.38 -7.59
C VAL A 4 29.68 -21.94 -7.83
N THR A 5 29.85 -20.90 -8.66
CA THR A 5 31.18 -20.41 -9.06
C THR A 5 31.60 -19.16 -8.27
N ALA A 6 30.65 -18.37 -7.78
CA ALA A 6 30.96 -17.20 -6.96
C ALA A 6 29.79 -16.80 -6.06
N LEU A 7 30.12 -16.24 -4.89
CA LEU A 7 29.25 -15.55 -3.95
C LEU A 7 29.82 -14.12 -3.78
N ALA A 8 29.26 -13.14 -4.48
CA ALA A 8 29.78 -11.79 -4.51
C ALA A 8 28.88 -10.81 -3.74
N PRO A 9 29.44 -9.83 -3.03
CA PRO A 9 28.66 -8.77 -2.40
C PRO A 9 27.79 -8.03 -3.42
N ALA A 10 26.52 -7.77 -3.05
CA ALA A 10 25.57 -6.99 -3.83
C ALA A 10 24.98 -5.83 -3.00
N ARG A 11 24.22 -4.94 -3.65
CA ARG A 11 23.65 -3.79 -2.97
C ARG A 11 22.76 -4.18 -1.78
N GLY A 12 22.82 -3.39 -0.71
CA GLY A 12 21.98 -3.57 0.47
C GLY A 12 22.36 -4.77 1.34
N GLY A 13 23.64 -5.17 1.39
CA GLY A 13 24.12 -6.30 2.20
C GLY A 13 23.67 -7.66 1.68
N ARG A 14 23.32 -7.74 0.40
CA ARG A 14 22.94 -8.99 -0.27
C ARG A 14 24.13 -9.66 -0.90
N ILE A 15 23.91 -10.90 -1.34
CA ILE A 15 24.90 -11.75 -2.00
C ILE A 15 24.38 -12.15 -3.38
N ALA A 16 25.12 -11.84 -4.41
CA ALA A 16 24.88 -12.34 -5.76
C ALA A 16 25.47 -13.73 -5.87
N VAL A 17 24.62 -14.70 -6.20
CA VAL A 17 25.00 -16.11 -6.41
C VAL A 17 25.21 -16.31 -7.91
N HIS A 18 26.37 -16.83 -8.29
CA HIS A 18 26.69 -17.22 -9.66
C HIS A 18 26.84 -18.72 -9.76
N ALA A 19 26.32 -19.32 -10.82
CA ALA A 19 26.50 -20.73 -11.14
C ALA A 19 27.00 -20.88 -12.58
N ASP A 20 27.99 -21.74 -12.80
CA ASP A 20 28.65 -21.93 -14.09
C ASP A 20 29.08 -20.60 -14.77
N GLY A 21 29.60 -19.67 -13.96
CA GLY A 21 30.04 -18.34 -14.44
C GLY A 21 28.90 -17.35 -14.76
N LYS A 22 27.62 -17.70 -14.59
CA LYS A 22 26.46 -16.86 -14.90
C LYS A 22 25.73 -16.42 -13.63
N PRO A 23 25.16 -15.21 -13.59
CA PRO A 23 24.31 -14.78 -12.46
C PRO A 23 23.12 -15.73 -12.32
N LEU A 24 22.88 -16.25 -11.13
CA LEU A 24 21.74 -17.10 -10.81
C LEU A 24 20.64 -16.29 -10.09
N CYS A 25 20.97 -15.71 -8.94
CA CYS A 25 20.03 -14.93 -8.13
C CYS A 25 20.76 -14.01 -7.14
N VAL A 26 20.01 -13.13 -6.46
CA VAL A 26 20.52 -12.28 -5.39
C VAL A 26 19.71 -12.56 -4.13
N LEU A 27 20.39 -12.92 -3.03
CA LEU A 27 19.79 -13.35 -1.77
C LEU A 27 20.33 -12.53 -0.59
N SER A 28 19.62 -12.53 0.53
CA SER A 28 20.17 -12.07 1.80
C SER A 28 21.28 -13.03 2.28
N ALA A 29 22.21 -12.53 3.10
CA ALA A 29 23.24 -13.38 3.71
C ALA A 29 22.62 -14.55 4.51
N ASP A 30 21.53 -14.28 5.23
CA ASP A 30 20.78 -15.31 5.97
C ASP A 30 20.20 -16.39 5.05
N ALA A 31 19.71 -16.04 3.87
CA ALA A 31 19.17 -17.01 2.91
C ALA A 31 20.29 -17.87 2.32
N VAL A 32 21.46 -17.29 2.03
CA VAL A 32 22.65 -18.01 1.58
C VAL A 32 23.10 -19.00 2.66
N ALA A 33 23.16 -18.57 3.93
CA ALA A 33 23.53 -19.44 5.07
C ALA A 33 22.53 -20.58 5.28
N ARG A 34 21.21 -20.29 5.28
CA ARG A 34 20.16 -21.32 5.41
C ARG A 34 20.18 -22.34 4.28
N ALA A 35 20.53 -21.91 3.07
CA ALA A 35 20.67 -22.83 1.93
C ALA A 35 22.02 -23.53 1.88
N SER A 36 22.91 -23.27 2.86
CA SER A 36 24.28 -23.85 2.93
C SER A 36 25.04 -23.68 1.61
N LEU A 37 24.88 -22.52 0.95
CA LEU A 37 25.55 -22.29 -0.33
C LEU A 37 27.01 -21.96 -0.11
N ALA A 38 27.88 -22.69 -0.83
CA ALA A 38 29.32 -22.45 -0.86
C ALA A 38 29.83 -22.55 -2.30
N VAL A 39 30.93 -21.84 -2.59
CA VAL A 39 31.61 -21.97 -3.89
C VAL A 39 32.05 -23.42 -4.05
N GLY A 40 31.83 -24.02 -5.23
CA GLY A 40 32.07 -25.43 -5.53
C GLY A 40 30.87 -26.36 -5.26
N ALA A 41 29.80 -25.88 -4.59
CA ALA A 41 28.61 -26.69 -4.37
C ALA A 41 27.83 -26.91 -5.69
N THR A 42 27.42 -28.14 -5.96
CA THR A 42 26.55 -28.49 -7.08
C THR A 42 25.09 -28.31 -6.70
N LEU A 43 24.27 -27.74 -7.60
CA LEU A 43 22.87 -27.46 -7.37
C LEU A 43 21.98 -28.38 -8.21
N THR A 44 20.99 -28.99 -7.58
CA THR A 44 19.90 -29.67 -8.27
C THR A 44 18.91 -28.67 -8.87
N SER A 45 18.12 -29.09 -9.85
CA SER A 45 17.03 -28.24 -10.41
C SER A 45 16.02 -27.78 -9.35
N ALA A 46 15.73 -28.63 -8.36
CA ALA A 46 14.85 -28.30 -7.24
C ALA A 46 15.44 -27.19 -6.34
N GLN A 47 16.74 -27.27 -6.04
CA GLN A 47 17.44 -26.24 -5.28
C GLN A 47 17.46 -24.91 -6.03
N ILE A 48 17.76 -24.91 -7.31
CA ILE A 48 17.73 -23.71 -8.16
C ILE A 48 16.34 -23.06 -8.13
N ALA A 49 15.28 -23.85 -8.31
CA ALA A 49 13.91 -23.35 -8.24
C ALA A 49 13.58 -22.77 -6.85
N ALA A 50 14.06 -23.37 -5.77
CA ALA A 50 13.90 -22.86 -4.41
C ALA A 50 14.63 -21.52 -4.21
N LEU A 51 15.87 -21.40 -4.71
CA LEU A 51 16.65 -20.16 -4.66
C LEU A 51 15.97 -19.01 -5.44
N HIS A 52 15.42 -19.30 -6.62
CA HIS A 52 14.68 -18.32 -7.39
C HIS A 52 13.40 -17.86 -6.67
N ARG A 53 12.64 -18.78 -6.06
CA ARG A 53 11.46 -18.43 -5.26
C ARG A 53 11.84 -17.56 -4.07
N GLN A 54 12.92 -17.92 -3.35
CA GLN A 54 13.41 -17.14 -2.22
C GLN A 54 13.85 -15.73 -2.66
N ALA A 55 14.60 -15.61 -3.74
CA ALA A 55 15.02 -14.32 -4.30
C ALA A 55 13.83 -13.43 -4.72
N ALA A 56 12.82 -14.04 -5.34
CA ALA A 56 11.59 -13.35 -5.72
C ALA A 56 10.82 -12.83 -4.49
N LEU A 57 10.70 -13.66 -3.44
CA LEU A 57 10.05 -13.25 -2.17
C LEU A 57 10.81 -12.10 -1.51
N GLU A 58 12.12 -12.18 -1.39
CA GLU A 58 12.95 -11.10 -0.82
C GLU A 58 12.84 -9.82 -1.64
N GLY A 59 12.85 -9.92 -2.96
CA GLY A 59 12.64 -8.79 -3.87
C GLY A 59 11.26 -8.13 -3.69
N ALA A 60 10.21 -8.93 -3.51
CA ALA A 60 8.86 -8.44 -3.25
C ALA A 60 8.75 -7.74 -1.88
N LEU A 61 9.36 -8.32 -0.83
CA LEU A 61 9.43 -7.72 0.50
C LEU A 61 10.11 -6.35 0.48
N ASP A 62 11.25 -6.23 -0.18
CA ASP A 62 11.98 -4.97 -0.27
C ASP A 62 11.20 -3.91 -1.07
N ALA A 63 10.56 -4.32 -2.16
CA ALA A 63 9.74 -3.42 -2.94
C ALA A 63 8.53 -2.92 -2.13
N ALA A 64 7.88 -3.80 -1.36
CA ALA A 64 6.76 -3.45 -0.50
C ALA A 64 7.19 -2.51 0.64
N ARG A 65 8.31 -2.81 1.32
CA ARG A 65 8.87 -1.94 2.37
C ARG A 65 9.16 -0.53 1.86
N ARG A 66 9.76 -0.40 0.67
CA ARG A 66 9.98 0.92 0.04
C ARG A 66 8.67 1.67 -0.24
N LEU A 67 7.61 0.95 -0.62
CA LEU A 67 6.30 1.57 -0.83
C LEU A 67 5.67 2.05 0.48
N LEU A 68 5.80 1.28 1.56
CA LEU A 68 5.27 1.61 2.88
C LEU A 68 6.07 2.71 3.57
N ALA A 69 7.37 2.83 3.30
CA ALA A 69 8.22 3.90 3.84
C ALA A 69 7.79 5.30 3.36
N VAL A 70 7.10 5.42 2.22
CA VAL A 70 6.62 6.71 1.70
C VAL A 70 5.30 7.14 2.37
N ARG A 71 4.35 6.21 2.53
CA ARG A 71 3.07 6.41 3.20
C ARG A 71 2.38 5.08 3.49
N PRO A 72 1.44 5.03 4.44
CA PRO A 72 0.56 3.87 4.62
C PRO A 72 -0.15 3.49 3.31
N ARG A 73 -0.35 2.18 3.11
CA ARG A 73 -1.05 1.61 1.94
C ARG A 73 -1.89 0.43 2.36
N SER A 74 -2.98 0.20 1.64
CA SER A 74 -3.77 -1.03 1.80
C SER A 74 -3.04 -2.25 1.23
N GLU A 75 -3.45 -3.45 1.67
CA GLU A 75 -2.98 -4.72 1.10
C GLU A 75 -3.18 -4.76 -0.42
N ALA A 76 -4.36 -4.35 -0.88
CA ALA A 76 -4.67 -4.33 -2.31
C ALA A 76 -3.79 -3.36 -3.10
N GLU A 77 -3.46 -2.17 -2.55
CA GLU A 77 -2.53 -1.22 -3.20
C GLU A 77 -1.12 -1.82 -3.31
N ILE A 78 -0.62 -2.51 -2.27
CA ILE A 78 0.69 -3.18 -2.32
C ILE A 78 0.67 -4.30 -3.36
N ARG A 79 -0.33 -5.19 -3.31
CA ARG A 79 -0.50 -6.29 -4.26
C ARG A 79 -0.49 -5.80 -5.70
N GLN A 80 -1.33 -4.82 -6.02
CA GLN A 80 -1.44 -4.25 -7.35
C GLN A 80 -0.10 -3.67 -7.84
N ARG A 81 0.64 -2.95 -6.98
CA ARG A 81 1.91 -2.34 -7.35
C ARG A 81 3.03 -3.34 -7.55
N LEU A 82 3.05 -4.44 -6.81
CA LEU A 82 4.03 -5.51 -6.98
C LEU A 82 3.74 -6.32 -8.26
N LEU A 83 2.48 -6.66 -8.51
CA LEU A 83 2.06 -7.35 -9.75
C LEU A 83 2.32 -6.48 -11.00
N ALA A 84 2.08 -5.18 -10.93
CA ALA A 84 2.40 -4.26 -12.02
C ALA A 84 3.91 -4.20 -12.34
N ARG A 85 4.77 -4.57 -11.40
CA ARG A 85 6.23 -4.76 -11.60
C ARG A 85 6.59 -6.16 -12.10
N ARG A 86 5.60 -6.95 -12.50
CA ARG A 86 5.76 -8.33 -12.98
C ARG A 86 6.43 -9.27 -11.96
N MET A 87 6.27 -9.00 -10.67
CA MET A 87 6.72 -9.93 -9.63
C MET A 87 5.82 -11.17 -9.61
N PRO A 88 6.40 -12.37 -9.37
CA PRO A 88 5.62 -13.60 -9.29
C PRO A 88 4.51 -13.53 -8.24
N ALA A 89 3.33 -14.06 -8.56
CA ALA A 89 2.14 -13.93 -7.70
C ALA A 89 2.31 -14.62 -6.33
N ASP A 90 3.02 -15.74 -6.28
CA ASP A 90 3.38 -16.46 -5.07
C ASP A 90 4.33 -15.64 -4.17
N ALA A 91 5.35 -15.00 -4.76
CA ALA A 91 6.25 -14.10 -4.06
C ALA A 91 5.51 -12.86 -3.50
N VAL A 92 4.57 -12.29 -4.28
CA VAL A 92 3.72 -11.18 -3.82
C VAL A 92 2.85 -11.61 -2.64
N SER A 93 2.20 -12.76 -2.73
CA SER A 93 1.35 -13.29 -1.66
C SER A 93 2.14 -13.60 -0.39
N GLY A 94 3.31 -14.22 -0.53
CA GLY A 94 4.23 -14.49 0.58
C GLY A 94 4.74 -13.20 1.25
N ALA A 95 5.08 -12.18 0.46
CA ALA A 95 5.53 -10.89 0.99
C ALA A 95 4.41 -10.18 1.78
N ILE A 96 3.18 -10.19 1.27
CA ILE A 96 2.02 -9.61 1.96
C ILE A 96 1.76 -10.36 3.28
N ALA A 97 1.73 -11.68 3.27
CA ALA A 97 1.54 -12.49 4.47
C ALA A 97 2.60 -12.18 5.54
N HIS A 98 3.87 -12.11 5.13
CA HIS A 98 4.98 -11.78 6.03
C HIS A 98 4.84 -10.38 6.64
N LEU A 99 4.46 -9.36 5.84
CA LEU A 99 4.27 -7.99 6.33
C LEU A 99 3.09 -7.89 7.30
N LYS A 100 2.00 -8.63 7.05
CA LYS A 100 0.83 -8.70 7.95
C LYS A 100 1.21 -9.34 9.28
N GLN A 101 1.91 -10.47 9.28
CA GLN A 101 2.39 -11.14 10.49
C GLN A 101 3.26 -10.24 11.38
N ARG A 102 3.99 -9.30 10.75
CA ARG A 102 4.82 -8.32 11.45
C ARG A 102 4.12 -7.01 11.78
N GLY A 103 2.83 -6.89 11.54
CA GLY A 103 2.06 -5.65 11.77
C GLY A 103 2.48 -4.47 10.89
N LEU A 104 3.28 -4.70 9.83
CA LEU A 104 3.74 -3.65 8.92
C LEU A 104 2.73 -3.35 7.80
N LEU A 105 1.74 -4.21 7.63
CA LEU A 105 0.64 -4.07 6.69
C LEU A 105 -0.66 -4.44 7.41
N ASP A 106 -1.51 -3.43 7.62
CA ASP A 106 -2.76 -3.52 8.35
C ASP A 106 -3.78 -2.58 7.71
N ASP A 107 -4.84 -3.14 7.15
CA ASP A 107 -5.91 -2.38 6.49
C ASP A 107 -6.74 -1.55 7.47
N ALA A 108 -6.85 -1.95 8.75
CA ALA A 108 -7.53 -1.15 9.75
C ALA A 108 -6.70 0.08 10.13
N ALA A 109 -5.39 -0.06 10.30
CA ALA A 109 -4.49 1.06 10.53
C ALA A 109 -4.45 2.00 9.31
N PHE A 110 -4.44 1.43 8.08
CA PHE A 110 -4.54 2.21 6.85
C PHE A 110 -5.86 2.99 6.78
N ALA A 111 -6.99 2.39 7.15
CA ALA A 111 -8.31 3.03 7.12
C ALA A 111 -8.41 4.20 8.11
N ARG A 112 -7.86 4.05 9.34
CA ARG A 112 -7.75 5.15 10.31
C ARG A 112 -6.92 6.30 9.78
N TRP A 113 -5.72 6.02 9.27
CA TRP A 113 -4.86 7.03 8.66
C TRP A 113 -5.53 7.73 7.47
N TRP A 114 -6.26 6.99 6.62
CA TRP A 114 -6.99 7.56 5.48
C TRP A 114 -8.08 8.52 5.94
N ARG A 115 -8.84 8.13 6.99
CA ARG A 115 -9.84 8.97 7.64
C ARG A 115 -9.24 10.30 8.10
N GLU A 116 -8.23 10.25 8.95
CA GLU A 116 -7.53 11.42 9.49
C GLU A 116 -7.00 12.34 8.38
N SER A 117 -6.43 11.74 7.34
CA SER A 117 -5.97 12.48 6.16
C SER A 117 -7.10 13.20 5.44
N ARG A 118 -8.33 12.63 5.40
CA ARG A 118 -9.49 13.28 4.79
C ARG A 118 -10.03 14.40 5.66
N GLU A 119 -10.17 14.19 6.94
CA GLU A 119 -10.56 15.21 7.91
C GLU A 119 -9.65 16.45 7.82
N ALA A 120 -8.35 16.23 7.84
CA ALA A 120 -7.36 17.32 7.81
C ALA A 120 -7.29 18.05 6.47
N SER A 121 -7.17 17.32 5.35
CA SER A 121 -6.84 17.92 4.05
C SER A 121 -8.07 18.19 3.17
N ARG A 122 -9.02 17.28 3.16
CA ARG A 122 -10.13 17.27 2.22
C ARG A 122 -11.43 16.75 2.86
N PRO A 123 -12.04 17.51 3.78
CA PRO A 123 -13.25 17.06 4.47
C PRO A 123 -14.34 16.65 3.48
N GLN A 124 -14.97 15.50 3.75
CA GLN A 124 -16.02 14.88 2.95
C GLN A 124 -16.88 14.00 3.86
N SER A 125 -18.03 13.48 3.36
CA SER A 125 -18.91 12.64 4.18
C SER A 125 -18.26 11.30 4.53
N GLY A 126 -18.69 10.71 5.66
CA GLY A 126 -18.28 9.37 6.06
C GLY A 126 -18.57 8.34 4.96
N ARG A 127 -19.75 8.40 4.35
CA ARG A 127 -20.13 7.56 3.21
C ARG A 127 -19.18 7.69 2.02
N GLN A 128 -18.69 8.88 1.72
CA GLN A 128 -17.72 9.07 0.64
C GLN A 128 -16.35 8.51 1.02
N THR A 129 -15.94 8.67 2.27
CA THR A 129 -14.68 8.13 2.80
C THR A 129 -14.71 6.59 2.79
N GLU A 130 -15.81 5.97 3.21
CA GLU A 130 -16.02 4.52 3.14
C GLU A 130 -15.91 4.01 1.69
N ARG A 131 -16.55 4.68 0.73
CA ARG A 131 -16.43 4.32 -0.69
C ARG A 131 -15.00 4.41 -1.21
N GLU A 132 -14.23 5.40 -0.77
CA GLU A 132 -12.82 5.52 -1.13
C GLU A 132 -11.99 4.37 -0.55
N LEU A 133 -12.21 3.99 0.71
CA LEU A 133 -11.56 2.85 1.36
C LEU A 133 -11.84 1.54 0.61
N ARG A 134 -13.10 1.30 0.24
CA ARG A 134 -13.48 0.12 -0.56
C ARG A 134 -12.80 0.11 -1.93
N ARG A 135 -12.71 1.25 -2.62
CA ARG A 135 -11.96 1.35 -3.91
C ARG A 135 -10.46 1.10 -3.74
N LYS A 136 -9.93 1.31 -2.55
CA LYS A 136 -8.55 0.97 -2.20
C LYS A 136 -8.37 -0.48 -1.76
N GLY A 137 -9.44 -1.28 -1.85
CA GLY A 137 -9.46 -2.69 -1.54
C GLY A 137 -9.53 -3.03 -0.06
N VAL A 138 -9.85 -2.05 0.79
CA VAL A 138 -10.15 -2.32 2.21
C VAL A 138 -11.48 -3.08 2.31
N GLY A 139 -11.51 -4.11 3.13
CA GLY A 139 -12.69 -4.93 3.36
C GLY A 139 -13.91 -4.10 3.85
N SER A 140 -15.11 -4.52 3.50
CA SER A 140 -16.36 -3.79 3.75
C SER A 140 -16.56 -3.45 5.23
N GLU A 141 -16.36 -4.43 6.12
CA GLU A 141 -16.47 -4.26 7.55
C GLU A 141 -15.45 -3.26 8.10
N THR A 142 -14.17 -3.41 7.74
CA THR A 142 -13.10 -2.48 8.14
C THR A 142 -13.35 -1.06 7.65
N ALA A 143 -13.85 -0.91 6.41
CA ALA A 143 -14.17 0.39 5.85
C ALA A 143 -15.36 1.07 6.55
N SER A 144 -16.42 0.28 6.90
CA SER A 144 -17.58 0.76 7.65
C SER A 144 -17.20 1.16 9.08
N ASN A 145 -16.45 0.31 9.77
CA ASN A 145 -15.97 0.57 11.13
C ASN A 145 -15.11 1.84 11.21
N ALA A 146 -14.32 2.12 10.18
CA ALA A 146 -13.47 3.32 10.14
C ALA A 146 -14.26 4.63 10.12
N VAL A 147 -15.54 4.61 9.74
CA VAL A 147 -16.41 5.79 9.65
C VAL A 147 -17.65 5.70 10.55
N ALA A 148 -17.71 4.74 11.47
CA ALA A 148 -18.89 4.49 12.30
C ALA A 148 -19.26 5.69 13.20
N ASP A 149 -18.27 6.43 13.68
CA ASP A 149 -18.39 7.62 14.52
C ASP A 149 -18.13 8.93 13.75
N TRP A 150 -18.31 8.92 12.42
CA TRP A 150 -18.05 10.10 11.59
C TRP A 150 -19.15 11.15 11.75
N ASP A 151 -18.77 12.36 12.16
CA ASP A 151 -19.67 13.51 12.20
C ASP A 151 -19.74 14.22 10.85
N ASP A 152 -20.81 13.93 10.09
CA ASP A 152 -21.04 14.56 8.79
C ASP A 152 -21.34 16.07 8.89
N ALA A 153 -21.90 16.57 10.01
CA ALA A 153 -22.19 17.99 10.18
C ALA A 153 -20.88 18.78 10.40
N GLU A 154 -20.01 18.30 11.29
CA GLU A 154 -18.70 18.93 11.51
C GLU A 154 -17.84 18.87 10.24
N ALA A 155 -17.80 17.73 9.56
CA ALA A 155 -17.07 17.58 8.31
C ALA A 155 -17.59 18.49 7.20
N ALA A 156 -18.92 18.69 7.10
CA ALA A 156 -19.54 19.60 6.15
C ALA A 156 -19.20 21.06 6.47
N TYR A 157 -19.25 21.45 7.74
CA TYR A 157 -18.84 22.78 8.18
C TYR A 157 -17.37 23.06 7.82
N ALA A 158 -16.47 22.11 8.10
CA ALA A 158 -15.06 22.23 7.75
C ALA A 158 -14.85 22.35 6.22
N ALA A 159 -15.59 21.55 5.41
CA ALA A 159 -15.56 21.64 3.96
C ALA A 159 -16.09 22.98 3.43
N ALA A 160 -17.19 23.45 4.01
CA ALA A 160 -17.80 24.75 3.67
C ALA A 160 -16.84 25.90 3.99
N ARG A 161 -16.24 25.93 5.18
CA ARG A 161 -15.28 26.96 5.61
C ARG A 161 -14.05 27.04 4.70
N LYS A 162 -13.50 25.89 4.29
CA LYS A 162 -12.39 25.84 3.31
C LYS A 162 -12.83 26.41 1.95
N ARG A 163 -14.05 26.10 1.50
CA ARG A 163 -14.56 26.55 0.20
C ARG A 163 -14.99 28.01 0.18
N ALA A 164 -15.51 28.51 1.29
CA ALA A 164 -16.00 29.88 1.45
C ALA A 164 -14.98 30.92 1.00
N LYS A 165 -13.70 30.75 1.36
CA LYS A 165 -12.60 31.65 0.97
C LYS A 165 -12.51 31.85 -0.55
N ALA A 166 -12.71 30.77 -1.33
CA ALA A 166 -12.65 30.82 -2.79
C ALA A 166 -13.95 31.31 -3.45
N LEU A 167 -15.01 31.52 -2.67
CA LEU A 167 -16.29 32.02 -3.13
C LEU A 167 -16.56 33.44 -2.63
N ALA A 168 -15.64 34.04 -1.88
CA ALA A 168 -15.76 35.42 -1.40
C ALA A 168 -15.94 36.39 -2.57
N GLY A 169 -16.82 37.39 -2.41
CA GLY A 169 -17.13 38.40 -3.44
C GLY A 169 -18.22 37.99 -4.44
N LEU A 170 -18.75 36.76 -4.38
CA LEU A 170 -19.91 36.40 -5.20
C LEU A 170 -21.21 36.91 -4.60
N ALA A 171 -22.20 37.21 -5.46
CA ALA A 171 -23.56 37.52 -5.03
C ALA A 171 -24.13 36.37 -4.17
N ARG A 172 -24.86 36.70 -3.09
CA ARG A 172 -25.38 35.79 -2.06
C ARG A 172 -25.99 34.50 -2.64
N GLU A 173 -26.84 34.63 -3.66
CA GLU A 173 -27.51 33.48 -4.25
C GLU A 173 -26.53 32.56 -4.99
N THR A 174 -25.58 33.11 -5.74
CA THR A 174 -24.54 32.37 -6.44
C THR A 174 -23.60 31.69 -5.45
N TYR A 175 -23.24 32.38 -4.36
CA TYR A 175 -22.44 31.81 -3.27
C TYR A 175 -23.11 30.56 -2.67
N ARG A 176 -24.39 30.70 -2.23
CA ARG A 176 -25.15 29.58 -1.64
C ARG A 176 -25.27 28.41 -2.60
N ARG A 177 -25.62 28.63 -3.84
CA ARG A 177 -25.76 27.60 -4.87
C ARG A 177 -24.42 26.86 -5.09
N ARG A 178 -23.31 27.57 -5.20
CA ARG A 178 -21.98 26.98 -5.43
C ARG A 178 -21.48 26.23 -4.21
N LEU A 179 -21.73 26.74 -3.01
CA LEU A 179 -21.36 26.05 -1.77
C LEU A 179 -22.15 24.76 -1.59
N PHE A 180 -23.47 24.83 -1.75
CA PHE A 180 -24.34 23.65 -1.70
C PHE A 180 -23.92 22.58 -2.70
N ALA A 181 -23.72 22.94 -3.96
CA ALA A 181 -23.23 22.00 -4.98
C ALA A 181 -21.85 21.41 -4.62
N HIS A 182 -20.98 22.17 -3.97
CA HIS A 182 -19.68 21.67 -3.47
C HIS A 182 -19.89 20.60 -2.41
N LEU A 183 -20.74 20.82 -1.42
CA LEU A 183 -21.01 19.86 -0.34
C LEU A 183 -21.63 18.57 -0.88
N LEU A 184 -22.58 18.66 -1.82
CA LEU A 184 -23.14 17.47 -2.47
C LEU A 184 -22.06 16.63 -3.20
N ARG A 185 -21.13 17.29 -3.91
CA ARG A 185 -20.01 16.59 -4.56
C ARG A 185 -19.02 15.95 -3.57
N ARG A 186 -19.00 16.42 -2.31
CA ARG A 186 -18.25 15.82 -1.20
C ARG A 186 -18.99 14.66 -0.53
N GLY A 187 -20.17 14.34 -1.02
CA GLY A 187 -20.97 13.19 -0.58
C GLY A 187 -21.90 13.47 0.60
N PHE A 188 -21.99 14.72 1.07
CA PHE A 188 -22.92 15.10 2.12
C PHE A 188 -24.38 14.98 1.65
N SER A 189 -25.28 14.61 2.56
CA SER A 189 -26.71 14.61 2.28
C SER A 189 -27.25 16.03 2.06
N ARG A 190 -28.42 16.14 1.41
CA ARG A 190 -29.08 17.46 1.26
C ARG A 190 -29.37 18.12 2.60
N GLY A 191 -29.82 17.33 3.60
CA GLY A 191 -30.11 17.85 4.94
C GLY A 191 -28.87 18.49 5.58
N VAL A 192 -27.74 17.75 5.61
CA VAL A 192 -26.46 18.25 6.15
C VAL A 192 -25.94 19.45 5.35
N ALA A 193 -26.14 19.48 4.03
CA ALA A 193 -25.64 20.57 3.20
C ALA A 193 -26.50 21.87 3.29
N LEU A 194 -27.70 21.79 3.87
CA LEU A 194 -28.62 22.94 4.08
C LEU A 194 -28.56 23.46 5.52
N ALA A 195 -28.19 22.63 6.49
CA ALA A 195 -27.93 23.01 7.87
C ALA A 195 -26.69 23.91 7.99
#